data_1efea3820bb4e16091355cb31c46316b
#
_entry.id   1efea3820bb4e16091355cb31c46316b
#
_cell.length_a   1.000
_cell.length_b   1.000
_cell.length_c   1.000
_cell.angle_alpha   90.00
_cell.angle_beta   90.00
_cell.angle_gamma   90.00
#
_symmetry.space_group_name_H-M   'P 1'
#
loop_
_entity.id
_entity.type
_entity.pdbx_description
1 polymer ?
#
loop_
_entity_poly.entity_id
_entity_poly.type
_entity_poly.pdbx_seq_one_letter_code
_entity_poly.pdbx_strand_id
1 'polypeptide(L)'
;MASDAFLNSIEVNFKKAIKCIQKTHGIDTLSDDLANQIMMANATYVVRFGVRLRGTVHTFTGYRSVHSDHFEPVKGGIRYDMAVNQEEVEALAALMTYKCALVEVPFGGSKGGLIINVKEWSPEELERITRRFTQELAKRDLIHPSQNVPAPDVGTGEREMAWMADEYRRLNPTDLNAWACVTGKPVNKGGISGRTEA
;
A
#
# COMPACT_ATOMS: atom_id res chain seq x y z
N MET A 1 5.96 -15.29 -14.27
CA MET A 1 5.38 -16.66 -14.10
C MET A 1 4.54 -16.80 -12.83
N ALA A 2 5.05 -16.66 -11.58
CA ALA A 2 4.19 -16.74 -10.38
C ALA A 2 3.30 -15.50 -10.20
N SER A 3 3.80 -14.32 -10.50
CA SER A 3 3.06 -13.06 -10.50
C SER A 3 1.88 -13.09 -11.48
N ASP A 4 2.12 -13.51 -12.73
CA ASP A 4 1.10 -13.57 -13.77
C ASP A 4 -0.05 -14.54 -13.43
N ALA A 5 0.26 -15.67 -12.79
CA ALA A 5 -0.75 -16.62 -12.32
C ALA A 5 -1.62 -16.03 -11.19
N PHE A 6 -1.03 -15.24 -10.30
CA PHE A 6 -1.74 -14.57 -9.21
C PHE A 6 -2.68 -13.47 -9.74
N LEU A 7 -2.18 -12.61 -10.63
CA LEU A 7 -2.96 -11.55 -11.27
C LEU A 7 -4.14 -12.12 -12.05
N ASN A 8 -3.88 -13.12 -12.88
CA ASN A 8 -4.90 -13.82 -13.64
C ASN A 8 -5.97 -14.45 -12.71
N SER A 9 -5.56 -15.00 -11.57
CA SER A 9 -6.50 -15.52 -10.55
C SER A 9 -7.44 -14.45 -10.01
N ILE A 10 -6.94 -13.25 -9.71
CA ILE A 10 -7.75 -12.13 -9.24
C ILE A 10 -8.76 -11.71 -10.29
N GLU A 11 -8.31 -11.52 -11.53
CA GLU A 11 -9.18 -11.14 -12.65
C GLU A 11 -10.27 -12.20 -12.92
N VAL A 12 -9.91 -13.46 -12.94
CA VAL A 12 -10.85 -14.58 -13.14
C VAL A 12 -11.90 -14.62 -12.02
N ASN A 13 -11.49 -14.46 -10.78
CA ASN A 13 -12.42 -14.47 -9.65
C ASN A 13 -13.32 -13.24 -9.63
N PHE A 14 -12.80 -12.06 -9.97
CA PHE A 14 -13.59 -10.85 -10.14
C PHE A 14 -14.66 -11.03 -11.23
N LYS A 15 -14.27 -11.50 -12.42
CA LYS A 15 -15.22 -11.77 -13.52
C LYS A 15 -16.31 -12.81 -13.15
N LYS A 16 -15.95 -13.81 -12.33
CA LYS A 16 -16.96 -14.74 -11.78
C LYS A 16 -17.94 -14.06 -10.85
N ALA A 17 -17.46 -13.18 -9.95
CA ALA A 17 -18.31 -12.42 -9.05
C ALA A 17 -19.27 -11.51 -9.82
N ILE A 18 -18.78 -10.79 -10.83
CA ILE A 18 -19.60 -9.94 -11.72
C ILE A 18 -20.72 -10.76 -12.38
N LYS A 19 -20.39 -11.89 -12.98
CA LYS A 19 -21.40 -12.78 -13.61
C LYS A 19 -22.44 -13.28 -12.60
N CYS A 20 -22.04 -13.53 -11.36
CA CYS A 20 -22.97 -13.91 -10.31
C CYS A 20 -23.95 -12.75 -9.98
N ILE A 21 -23.46 -11.54 -9.83
CA ILE A 21 -24.25 -10.33 -9.57
C ILE A 21 -25.24 -10.08 -10.73
N GLN A 22 -24.74 -10.08 -11.96
CA GLN A 22 -25.56 -9.90 -13.17
C GLN A 22 -26.69 -10.95 -13.27
N LYS A 23 -26.40 -12.20 -12.91
CA LYS A 23 -27.39 -13.28 -12.92
C LYS A 23 -28.46 -13.09 -11.82
N THR A 24 -28.06 -12.56 -10.66
CA THR A 24 -28.95 -12.43 -9.49
C THR A 24 -29.80 -11.16 -9.56
N HIS A 25 -29.23 -10.06 -10.04
CA HIS A 25 -29.84 -8.72 -10.01
C HIS A 25 -30.16 -8.14 -11.41
N GLY A 26 -29.83 -8.86 -12.49
CA GLY A 26 -29.98 -8.43 -13.87
C GLY A 26 -28.74 -7.74 -14.44
N ILE A 27 -28.56 -7.82 -15.77
CA ILE A 27 -27.40 -7.26 -16.49
C ILE A 27 -27.36 -5.72 -16.34
N ASP A 28 -28.51 -5.08 -16.31
CA ASP A 28 -28.61 -3.60 -16.20
C ASP A 28 -28.08 -3.05 -14.87
N THR A 29 -27.95 -3.91 -13.84
CA THR A 29 -27.43 -3.52 -12.53
C THR A 29 -25.92 -3.30 -12.54
N LEU A 30 -25.18 -4.01 -13.39
CA LEU A 30 -23.72 -3.93 -13.51
C LEU A 30 -23.30 -4.26 -14.94
N SER A 31 -23.10 -3.22 -15.76
CA SER A 31 -22.61 -3.37 -17.13
C SER A 31 -21.14 -3.85 -17.14
N ASP A 32 -20.71 -4.45 -18.25
CA ASP A 32 -19.31 -4.88 -18.42
C ASP A 32 -18.34 -3.68 -18.37
N ASP A 33 -18.75 -2.51 -18.86
CA ASP A 33 -17.95 -1.29 -18.80
C ASP A 33 -17.74 -0.84 -17.34
N LEU A 34 -18.79 -0.85 -16.53
CA LEU A 34 -18.70 -0.54 -15.10
C LEU A 34 -17.85 -1.58 -14.36
N ALA A 35 -18.00 -2.85 -14.70
CA ALA A 35 -17.17 -3.91 -14.13
C ALA A 35 -15.68 -3.72 -14.44
N ASN A 36 -15.35 -3.36 -15.68
CA ASN A 36 -13.98 -3.05 -16.08
C ASN A 36 -13.44 -1.82 -15.33
N GLN A 37 -14.25 -0.77 -15.16
CA GLN A 37 -13.89 0.42 -14.41
C GLN A 37 -13.61 0.10 -12.93
N ILE A 38 -14.43 -0.75 -12.28
CA ILE A 38 -14.22 -1.19 -10.89
C ILE A 38 -12.91 -1.98 -10.74
N MET A 39 -12.44 -2.65 -11.77
CA MET A 39 -11.22 -3.45 -11.73
C MET A 39 -9.94 -2.62 -11.90
N MET A 40 -10.03 -1.43 -12.47
CA MET A 40 -8.88 -0.57 -12.76
C MET A 40 -8.44 0.21 -11.52
N ALA A 41 -7.12 0.33 -11.31
CA ALA A 41 -6.58 1.23 -10.32
C ALA A 41 -6.73 2.70 -10.77
N ASN A 42 -7.16 3.59 -9.85
CA ASN A 42 -7.32 5.02 -10.14
C ASN A 42 -5.99 5.70 -10.45
N ALA A 43 -4.93 5.33 -9.73
CA ALA A 43 -3.59 5.88 -9.96
C ALA A 43 -2.49 4.95 -9.43
N THR A 44 -1.38 4.89 -10.16
CA THR A 44 -0.17 4.21 -9.71
C THR A 44 1.03 5.12 -9.89
N TYR A 45 1.80 5.28 -8.82
CA TYR A 45 2.98 6.12 -8.77
C TYR A 45 4.24 5.26 -8.72
N VAL A 46 5.17 5.53 -9.63
CA VAL A 46 6.53 4.99 -9.60
C VAL A 46 7.44 6.02 -8.96
N VAL A 47 8.05 5.66 -7.85
CA VAL A 47 8.87 6.55 -7.04
C VAL A 47 10.32 6.09 -7.10
N ARG A 48 11.23 6.92 -7.62
CA ARG A 48 12.66 6.64 -7.69
C ARG A 48 13.42 7.60 -6.82
N PHE A 49 14.36 7.08 -6.02
CA PHE A 49 15.14 7.92 -5.11
C PHE A 49 16.53 7.32 -4.85
N GLY A 50 17.47 8.18 -4.48
CA GLY A 50 18.81 7.78 -4.10
C GLY A 50 19.06 7.94 -2.60
N VAL A 51 19.86 7.02 -2.05
CA VAL A 51 20.37 7.10 -0.68
C VAL A 51 21.89 6.88 -0.70
N ARG A 52 22.64 7.76 -0.05
CA ARG A 52 24.09 7.57 0.09
C ARG A 52 24.36 6.60 1.24
N LEU A 53 24.84 5.40 0.91
CA LEU A 53 25.19 4.33 1.83
C LEU A 53 26.56 3.77 1.46
N ARG A 54 27.34 3.35 2.43
CA ARG A 54 28.67 2.74 2.22
C ARG A 54 29.57 3.58 1.26
N GLY A 55 29.48 4.91 1.34
CA GLY A 55 30.27 5.84 0.49
C GLY A 55 29.73 6.06 -0.93
N THR A 56 28.73 5.31 -1.39
CA THR A 56 28.14 5.40 -2.73
C THR A 56 26.65 5.75 -2.68
N VAL A 57 26.09 6.18 -3.81
CA VAL A 57 24.64 6.41 -3.94
C VAL A 57 23.99 5.16 -4.51
N HIS A 58 23.10 4.58 -3.73
CA HIS A 58 22.24 3.46 -4.14
C HIS A 58 20.87 3.99 -4.56
N THR A 59 20.37 3.53 -5.70
CA THR A 59 19.07 3.95 -6.25
C THR A 59 18.02 2.87 -6.01
N PHE A 60 16.85 3.29 -5.55
CA PHE A 60 15.73 2.42 -5.25
C PHE A 60 14.51 2.82 -6.09
N THR A 61 13.68 1.82 -6.43
CA THR A 61 12.40 2.01 -7.09
C THR A 61 11.30 1.48 -6.19
N GLY A 62 10.34 2.35 -5.87
CA GLY A 62 9.15 2.02 -5.11
C GLY A 62 7.89 2.32 -5.90
N TYR A 63 6.79 1.74 -5.46
CA TYR A 63 5.46 1.90 -6.03
C TYR A 63 4.46 2.27 -4.94
N ARG A 64 3.45 3.04 -5.29
CA ARG A 64 2.22 3.21 -4.52
C ARG A 64 1.05 3.28 -5.47
N SER A 65 0.12 2.33 -5.37
CA SER A 65 -1.10 2.29 -6.15
C SER A 65 -2.30 2.61 -5.26
N VAL A 66 -3.20 3.42 -5.78
CA VAL A 66 -4.53 3.70 -5.25
C VAL A 66 -5.52 3.05 -6.20
N HIS A 67 -6.20 2.01 -5.73
CA HIS A 67 -7.20 1.33 -6.54
C HIS A 67 -8.53 2.09 -6.54
N SER A 68 -9.02 2.47 -5.37
CA SER A 68 -10.27 3.22 -5.23
C SER A 68 -10.18 4.16 -4.03
N ASP A 69 -10.52 5.42 -4.24
CA ASP A 69 -10.46 6.52 -3.28
C ASP A 69 -11.82 7.18 -3.02
N HIS A 70 -12.93 6.53 -3.41
CA HIS A 70 -14.27 7.01 -3.07
C HIS A 70 -14.58 6.93 -1.56
N PHE A 71 -13.78 6.18 -0.80
CA PHE A 71 -13.67 6.26 0.65
C PHE A 71 -12.23 6.57 1.04
N GLU A 72 -12.04 7.61 1.82
CA GLU A 72 -10.76 7.99 2.40
C GLU A 72 -10.74 7.75 3.93
N PRO A 73 -9.56 7.41 4.46
CA PRO A 73 -8.30 7.19 3.75
C PRO A 73 -8.30 5.86 2.97
N VAL A 74 -7.50 5.82 1.90
CA VAL A 74 -7.18 4.55 1.26
C VAL A 74 -6.16 3.78 2.11
N LYS A 75 -6.35 2.47 2.25
CA LYS A 75 -5.56 1.60 3.12
C LYS A 75 -4.83 0.52 2.33
N GLY A 76 -3.57 0.26 2.67
CA GLY A 76 -2.83 -0.87 2.13
C GLY A 76 -1.39 -0.98 2.61
N GLY A 77 -0.88 -2.21 2.71
CA GLY A 77 0.48 -2.50 3.15
C GLY A 77 1.56 -2.00 2.18
N ILE A 78 2.79 -1.87 2.69
CA ILE A 78 4.00 -1.64 1.89
C ILE A 78 4.89 -2.88 1.98
N ARG A 79 5.12 -3.52 0.84
CA ARG A 79 5.94 -4.71 0.69
C ARG A 79 7.38 -4.34 0.37
N TYR A 80 8.33 -4.97 1.05
CA TYR A 80 9.75 -4.92 0.71
C TYR A 80 10.19 -6.27 0.17
N ASP A 81 10.32 -6.38 -1.16
CA ASP A 81 10.72 -7.61 -1.84
C ASP A 81 11.32 -7.30 -3.21
N MET A 82 12.22 -8.16 -3.69
CA MET A 82 12.82 -8.04 -5.02
C MET A 82 11.83 -8.32 -6.15
N ALA A 83 10.76 -9.07 -5.88
CA ALA A 83 9.73 -9.41 -6.87
C ALA A 83 8.70 -8.29 -7.07
N VAL A 84 8.71 -7.24 -6.24
CA VAL A 84 7.76 -6.11 -6.35
C VAL A 84 7.81 -5.50 -7.75
N ASN A 85 6.64 -5.39 -8.36
CA ASN A 85 6.44 -4.73 -9.64
C ASN A 85 5.10 -3.98 -9.65
N GLN A 86 4.87 -3.18 -10.69
CA GLN A 86 3.69 -2.33 -10.79
C GLN A 86 2.38 -3.15 -10.82
N GLU A 87 2.32 -4.17 -11.66
CA GLU A 87 1.13 -5.00 -11.86
C GLU A 87 0.71 -5.69 -10.56
N GLU A 88 1.68 -6.26 -9.83
CA GLU A 88 1.43 -6.88 -8.52
C GLU A 88 0.86 -5.87 -7.52
N VAL A 89 1.43 -4.67 -7.46
CA VAL A 89 0.99 -3.62 -6.54
C VAL A 89 -0.43 -3.14 -6.87
N GLU A 90 -0.78 -3.00 -8.15
CA GLU A 90 -2.13 -2.65 -8.60
C GLU A 90 -3.16 -3.71 -8.22
N ALA A 91 -2.86 -4.97 -8.49
CA ALA A 91 -3.76 -6.07 -8.15
C ALA A 91 -3.97 -6.23 -6.64
N LEU A 92 -2.90 -6.07 -5.85
CA LEU A 92 -3.01 -6.09 -4.38
C LEU A 92 -3.77 -4.88 -3.84
N ALA A 93 -3.69 -3.71 -4.50
CA ALA A 93 -4.50 -2.55 -4.16
C ALA A 93 -6.00 -2.81 -4.40
N ALA A 94 -6.35 -3.47 -5.51
CA ALA A 94 -7.73 -3.91 -5.78
C ALA A 94 -8.25 -4.86 -4.70
N LEU A 95 -7.44 -5.86 -4.32
CA LEU A 95 -7.79 -6.77 -3.22
C LEU A 95 -8.01 -6.03 -1.89
N MET A 96 -7.28 -4.95 -1.62
CA MET A 96 -7.52 -4.14 -0.41
C MET A 96 -8.88 -3.45 -0.45
N THR A 97 -9.30 -2.90 -1.60
CA THR A 97 -10.66 -2.37 -1.77
C THR A 97 -11.72 -3.44 -1.49
N TYR A 98 -11.56 -4.62 -2.09
CA TYR A 98 -12.53 -5.71 -1.92
C TYR A 98 -12.57 -6.23 -0.47
N LYS A 99 -11.41 -6.31 0.22
CA LYS A 99 -11.35 -6.68 1.64
C LYS A 99 -12.07 -5.66 2.51
N CYS A 100 -11.87 -4.36 2.30
CA CYS A 100 -12.55 -3.32 3.06
C CYS A 100 -14.06 -3.37 2.84
N ALA A 101 -14.50 -3.53 1.58
CA ALA A 101 -15.91 -3.68 1.25
C ALA A 101 -16.56 -4.92 1.89
N LEU A 102 -15.83 -6.06 1.88
CA LEU A 102 -16.34 -7.32 2.43
C LEU A 102 -16.62 -7.25 3.94
N VAL A 103 -15.83 -6.46 4.67
CA VAL A 103 -16.00 -6.28 6.14
C VAL A 103 -16.70 -4.96 6.48
N GLU A 104 -17.25 -4.28 5.46
CA GLU A 104 -18.06 -3.06 5.60
C GLU A 104 -17.33 -1.92 6.34
N VAL A 105 -16.01 -1.78 6.15
CA VAL A 105 -15.25 -0.64 6.68
C VAL A 105 -15.09 0.45 5.61
N PRO A 106 -15.22 1.74 5.98
CA PRO A 106 -15.24 2.86 5.03
C PRO A 106 -13.83 3.28 4.60
N PHE A 107 -13.08 2.37 3.99
CA PHE A 107 -11.73 2.64 3.48
C PHE A 107 -11.63 2.27 2.00
N GLY A 108 -10.97 3.11 1.24
CA GLY A 108 -10.50 2.74 -0.09
C GLY A 108 -9.32 1.78 -0.05
N GLY A 109 -8.93 1.24 -1.20
CA GLY A 109 -7.83 0.29 -1.31
C GLY A 109 -6.58 0.91 -1.90
N SER A 110 -5.46 0.64 -1.26
CA SER A 110 -4.13 0.97 -1.79
C SER A 110 -3.12 -0.14 -1.52
N LYS A 111 -2.00 -0.08 -2.22
CA LYS A 111 -0.85 -0.96 -1.98
C LYS A 111 0.43 -0.23 -2.33
N GLY A 112 1.48 -0.52 -1.60
CA GLY A 112 2.82 -0.04 -1.92
C GLY A 112 3.83 -1.16 -1.95
N GLY A 113 5.00 -0.85 -2.51
CA GLY A 113 6.14 -1.75 -2.49
C GLY A 113 7.43 -1.02 -2.77
N LEU A 114 8.52 -1.61 -2.35
CA LEU A 114 9.89 -1.18 -2.63
C LEU A 114 10.67 -2.38 -3.13
N ILE A 115 11.34 -2.25 -4.28
CA ILE A 115 12.23 -3.28 -4.81
C ILE A 115 13.50 -3.26 -3.96
N ILE A 116 13.60 -4.19 -3.04
CA ILE A 116 14.73 -4.27 -2.10
C ILE A 116 14.86 -5.69 -1.51
N ASN A 117 16.09 -6.17 -1.42
CA ASN A 117 16.39 -7.33 -0.58
C ASN A 117 16.77 -6.83 0.83
N VAL A 118 15.84 -6.93 1.77
CA VAL A 118 16.03 -6.43 3.15
C VAL A 118 17.21 -7.06 3.88
N LYS A 119 17.63 -8.27 3.48
CA LYS A 119 18.74 -9.01 4.10
C LYS A 119 20.13 -8.46 3.75
N GLU A 120 20.23 -7.63 2.71
CA GLU A 120 21.49 -7.02 2.25
C GLU A 120 21.86 -5.75 3.02
N TRP A 121 20.94 -5.22 3.82
CA TRP A 121 21.07 -3.93 4.49
C TRP A 121 21.09 -4.10 6.01
N SER A 122 21.96 -3.34 6.68
CA SER A 122 21.90 -3.26 8.14
C SER A 122 20.61 -2.55 8.59
N PRO A 123 20.18 -2.72 9.85
CA PRO A 123 19.02 -2.01 10.37
C PRO A 123 19.10 -0.48 10.18
N GLU A 124 20.28 0.11 10.39
CA GLU A 124 20.52 1.56 10.25
C GLU A 124 20.45 2.01 8.78
N GLU A 125 20.94 1.18 7.87
CA GLU A 125 20.85 1.43 6.43
C GLU A 125 19.40 1.32 5.96
N LEU A 126 18.68 0.28 6.41
CA LEU A 126 17.28 0.08 6.08
C LEU A 126 16.39 1.20 6.63
N GLU A 127 16.71 1.72 7.83
CA GLU A 127 16.05 2.91 8.38
C GLU A 127 16.24 4.13 7.46
N ARG A 128 17.46 4.39 7.01
CA ARG A 128 17.75 5.52 6.10
C ARG A 128 17.01 5.38 4.77
N ILE A 129 16.95 4.17 4.22
CA ILE A 129 16.21 3.86 2.99
C ILE A 129 14.72 4.10 3.21
N THR A 130 14.14 3.57 4.30
CA THR A 130 12.72 3.70 4.63
C THR A 130 12.32 5.15 4.88
N ARG A 131 13.11 5.91 5.63
CA ARG A 131 12.87 7.35 5.84
C ARG A 131 12.92 8.13 4.52
N ARG A 132 13.88 7.85 3.65
CA ARG A 132 13.97 8.51 2.36
C ARG A 132 12.79 8.15 1.44
N PHE A 133 12.34 6.89 1.46
CA PHE A 133 11.13 6.48 0.76
C PHE A 133 9.88 7.22 1.30
N THR A 134 9.77 7.32 2.62
CA THR A 134 8.68 8.07 3.26
C THR A 134 8.63 9.54 2.83
N GLN A 135 9.79 10.20 2.70
CA GLN A 135 9.86 11.57 2.17
C GLN A 135 9.29 11.68 0.76
N GLU A 136 9.58 10.71 -0.10
CA GLU A 136 9.04 10.70 -1.46
C GLU A 136 7.54 10.41 -1.51
N LEU A 137 7.05 9.56 -0.62
CA LEU A 137 5.60 9.31 -0.48
C LEU A 137 4.88 10.56 0.07
N ALA A 138 5.41 11.20 1.11
CA ALA A 138 4.82 12.39 1.73
C ALA A 138 4.71 13.58 0.77
N LYS A 139 5.69 13.80 -0.10
CA LYS A 139 5.64 14.85 -1.14
C LYS A 139 4.46 14.75 -2.11
N ARG A 140 3.79 13.60 -2.15
CA ARG A 140 2.74 13.26 -3.13
C ARG A 140 1.44 12.82 -2.45
N ASP A 141 1.33 13.06 -1.15
CA ASP A 141 0.21 12.62 -0.30
C ASP A 141 -0.08 11.10 -0.37
N LEU A 142 0.96 10.32 -0.71
CA LEU A 142 0.92 8.85 -0.76
C LEU A 142 1.17 8.21 0.62
N ILE A 143 1.39 9.02 1.63
CA ILE A 143 1.34 8.75 3.07
C ILE A 143 0.74 10.00 3.72
N HIS A 144 -0.47 9.88 4.27
CA HIS A 144 -1.22 10.98 4.85
C HIS A 144 -2.34 10.43 5.75
N PRO A 145 -2.55 10.98 6.98
CA PRO A 145 -3.53 10.45 7.93
C PRO A 145 -4.96 10.34 7.40
N SER A 146 -5.39 11.29 6.61
CA SER A 146 -6.78 11.36 6.10
C SER A 146 -6.94 10.89 4.65
N GLN A 147 -5.86 10.64 3.90
CA GLN A 147 -5.96 10.32 2.47
C GLN A 147 -5.39 8.93 2.15
N ASN A 148 -4.20 8.60 2.66
CA ASN A 148 -3.49 7.39 2.24
C ASN A 148 -2.63 6.83 3.38
N VAL A 149 -3.09 5.76 4.00
CA VAL A 149 -2.51 5.21 5.23
C VAL A 149 -1.86 3.85 4.96
N PRO A 150 -0.53 3.79 4.89
CA PRO A 150 0.23 2.54 4.81
C PRO A 150 0.07 1.64 6.04
N ALA A 151 0.42 0.37 5.84
CA ALA A 151 0.46 -0.66 6.87
C ALA A 151 1.64 -1.60 6.61
N PRO A 152 2.03 -2.47 7.56
CA PRO A 152 3.00 -3.52 7.31
C PRO A 152 2.51 -4.55 6.28
N ASP A 153 3.46 -5.15 5.56
CA ASP A 153 3.28 -6.25 4.62
C ASP A 153 4.54 -7.15 4.63
N VAL A 154 4.71 -8.02 3.66
CA VAL A 154 5.93 -8.83 3.51
C VAL A 154 7.17 -7.94 3.51
N GLY A 155 8.18 -8.29 4.30
CA GLY A 155 9.44 -7.56 4.43
C GLY A 155 9.37 -6.26 5.24
N THR A 156 8.21 -5.88 5.78
CA THR A 156 8.04 -4.74 6.70
C THR A 156 7.28 -5.14 7.95
N GLY A 157 7.51 -4.41 9.03
CA GLY A 157 6.87 -4.66 10.32
C GLY A 157 6.69 -3.38 11.14
N GLU A 158 6.49 -3.55 12.44
CA GLU A 158 6.33 -2.43 13.38
C GLU A 158 7.49 -1.44 13.33
N ARG A 159 8.70 -1.94 13.13
CA ARG A 159 9.93 -1.15 13.07
C ARG A 159 9.90 -0.18 11.88
N GLU A 160 9.61 -0.67 10.70
CA GLU A 160 9.51 0.13 9.48
C GLU A 160 8.37 1.15 9.59
N MET A 161 7.23 0.75 10.16
CA MET A 161 6.10 1.65 10.40
C MET A 161 6.44 2.73 11.41
N ALA A 162 7.23 2.43 12.45
CA ALA A 162 7.72 3.42 13.40
C ALA A 162 8.62 4.47 12.72
N TRP A 163 9.52 4.04 11.84
CA TRP A 163 10.38 4.95 11.08
C TRP A 163 9.58 5.84 10.11
N MET A 164 8.57 5.26 9.46
CA MET A 164 7.67 6.02 8.56
C MET A 164 6.87 7.07 9.32
N ALA A 165 6.27 6.71 10.46
CA ALA A 165 5.51 7.64 11.29
C ALA A 165 6.38 8.78 11.84
N ASP A 166 7.57 8.45 12.32
CA ASP A 166 8.51 9.43 12.86
C ASP A 166 8.99 10.40 11.76
N GLU A 167 9.31 9.89 10.58
CA GLU A 167 9.71 10.72 9.45
C GLU A 167 8.58 11.62 8.95
N TYR A 168 7.36 11.08 8.83
CA TYR A 168 6.19 11.88 8.43
C TYR A 168 5.93 13.03 9.40
N ARG A 169 6.01 12.79 10.71
CA ARG A 169 5.88 13.84 11.73
C ARG A 169 6.95 14.93 11.62
N ARG A 170 8.19 14.55 11.32
CA ARG A 170 9.28 15.51 11.12
C ARG A 170 9.03 16.43 9.93
N LEU A 171 8.39 15.91 8.89
CA LEU A 171 8.03 16.67 7.68
C LEU A 171 6.79 17.54 7.89
N ASN A 172 5.89 17.12 8.78
CA ASN A 172 4.60 17.77 9.04
C ASN A 172 4.43 18.09 10.54
N PRO A 173 5.25 19.00 11.10
CA PRO A 173 5.28 19.24 12.55
C PRO A 173 4.02 19.90 13.10
N THR A 174 3.20 20.49 12.25
CA THR A 174 1.93 21.14 12.62
C THR A 174 0.71 20.22 12.50
N ASP A 175 0.87 19.03 11.92
CA ASP A 175 -0.22 18.07 11.79
C ASP A 175 -0.43 17.33 13.13
N LEU A 176 -1.52 17.64 13.82
CA LEU A 176 -1.90 17.02 15.08
C LEU A 176 -2.19 15.51 14.93
N ASN A 177 -2.56 15.06 13.73
CA ASN A 177 -2.88 13.67 13.42
C ASN A 177 -1.70 12.92 12.79
N ALA A 178 -0.50 13.51 12.77
CA ALA A 178 0.66 12.93 12.07
C ALA A 178 0.98 11.47 12.45
N TRP A 179 0.69 11.05 13.69
CA TRP A 179 0.84 9.64 14.10
C TRP A 179 -0.13 8.68 13.40
N ALA A 180 -1.26 9.15 12.91
CA ALA A 180 -2.24 8.33 12.21
C ALA A 180 -1.88 8.04 10.75
N CYS A 181 -0.74 8.55 10.26
CA CYS A 181 -0.30 8.37 8.88
C CYS A 181 0.00 6.91 8.48
N VAL A 182 0.23 6.01 9.45
CA VAL A 182 0.41 4.56 9.24
C VAL A 182 -0.27 3.76 10.34
N THR A 183 -0.60 2.51 10.06
CA THR A 183 -1.03 1.53 11.08
C THR A 183 0.05 0.46 11.29
N GLY A 184 -0.09 -0.35 12.36
CA GLY A 184 0.86 -1.42 12.67
C GLY A 184 2.20 -0.94 13.21
N LYS A 185 2.26 0.27 13.75
CA LYS A 185 3.40 0.79 14.50
C LYS A 185 3.33 0.34 15.96
N PRO A 186 4.45 0.35 16.71
CA PRO A 186 4.48 -0.06 18.11
C PRO A 186 3.58 0.80 19.00
N VAL A 187 3.11 0.24 20.12
CA VAL A 187 2.23 0.93 21.09
C VAL A 187 2.84 2.24 21.60
N ASN A 188 4.14 2.24 21.92
CA ASN A 188 4.86 3.43 22.37
C ASN A 188 5.04 4.52 21.29
N LYS A 189 4.62 4.23 20.06
CA LYS A 189 4.59 5.16 18.93
C LYS A 189 3.15 5.45 18.46
N GLY A 190 2.18 5.30 19.35
CA GLY A 190 0.75 5.52 19.04
C GLY A 190 0.08 4.37 18.29
N GLY A 191 0.66 3.18 18.31
CA GLY A 191 0.04 1.95 17.83
C GLY A 191 -0.96 1.38 18.83
N ILE A 192 -1.66 0.33 18.43
CA ILE A 192 -2.56 -0.46 19.29
C ILE A 192 -2.00 -1.88 19.44
N SER A 193 -2.23 -2.50 20.60
CA SER A 193 -1.92 -3.91 20.82
C SER A 193 -2.87 -4.82 20.04
N GLY A 194 -2.52 -6.10 19.89
CA GLY A 194 -3.37 -7.15 19.35
C GLY A 194 -3.09 -7.56 17.91
N ARG A 195 -2.33 -6.79 17.13
CA ARG A 195 -2.00 -7.17 15.75
C ARG A 195 -1.13 -8.44 15.65
N THR A 196 -0.21 -8.63 16.59
CA THR A 196 0.67 -9.79 16.65
C THR A 196 0.01 -11.01 17.28
N GLU A 197 -1.14 -10.82 17.89
CA GLU A 197 -1.93 -11.85 18.58
C GLU A 197 -3.09 -12.37 17.68
N ALA A 198 -3.37 -11.70 16.59
CA ALA A 198 -4.37 -12.03 15.59
C ALA A 198 -3.77 -12.80 14.41
#